data_973cfc7f20569a1614e7e4d989d3eb72
#
_entry.id   973cfc7f20569a1614e7e4d989d3eb72
#
_cell.length_a   1.000
_cell.length_b   1.000
_cell.length_c   1.000
_cell.angle_alpha   90.00
_cell.angle_beta   90.00
_cell.angle_gamma   90.00
#
_symmetry.space_group_name_H-M   'P 1'
#
loop_
_entity.id
_entity.type
_entity.pdbx_description
1 polymer ?
#
loop_
_entity_poly.entity_id
_entity_poly.type
_entity_poly.pdbx_seq_one_letter_code
_entity_poly.pdbx_strand_id
1 'polypeptide(L)'
;MYKTMETILVDIPTIRPHKLSVTTMQTQTLVLVKVTTKDGIVGWGEATTIGGLNYGEESPESVKANIETYFKPLLLSIQDSLNVAQTLKLIRKAINGNRFAKCAIQTALLDIQSKRLDLPLSEILGGRLRDRLPVLWTLASGDTEKDIAEAQKMIELKRHNTFKLKIGSNP
;
A
#
# COMPACT_ATOMS: atom_id res chain seq x y z
N MET A 1 19.98 -3.22 13.81
CA MET A 1 19.69 -1.78 14.05
C MET A 1 19.32 -1.12 12.72
N TYR A 2 18.34 -0.22 12.73
CA TYR A 2 17.97 0.60 11.58
C TYR A 2 18.96 1.75 11.42
N LYS A 3 19.34 2.08 10.18
CA LYS A 3 20.29 3.13 9.84
C LYS A 3 19.60 4.36 9.31
N THR A 4 18.72 4.18 8.32
CA THR A 4 17.96 5.27 7.70
C THR A 4 16.53 4.85 7.44
N MET A 5 15.66 5.85 7.34
CA MET A 5 14.29 5.72 6.87
C MET A 5 13.98 6.91 5.96
N GLU A 6 13.51 6.63 4.77
CA GLU A 6 13.17 7.61 3.75
C GLU A 6 11.70 7.43 3.35
N THR A 7 10.99 8.54 3.15
CA THR A 7 9.59 8.53 2.71
C THR A 7 9.48 9.29 1.40
N ILE A 8 9.00 8.61 0.36
CA ILE A 8 8.96 9.10 -1.02
C ILE A 8 7.50 9.13 -1.47
N LEU A 9 7.04 10.26 -2.01
CA LEU A 9 5.75 10.33 -2.70
C LEU A 9 5.98 10.07 -4.19
N VAL A 10 5.16 9.18 -4.75
CA VAL A 10 5.23 8.81 -6.17
C VAL A 10 3.84 8.93 -6.78
N ASP A 11 3.70 9.80 -7.76
CA ASP A 11 2.47 9.99 -8.50
C ASP A 11 2.44 9.06 -9.72
N ILE A 12 1.42 8.19 -9.75
CA ILE A 12 1.20 7.26 -10.86
C ILE A 12 -0.10 7.65 -11.57
N PRO A 13 -0.05 8.04 -12.85
CA PRO A 13 -1.25 8.34 -13.61
C PRO A 13 -2.11 7.08 -13.74
N THR A 14 -3.42 7.23 -13.58
CA THR A 14 -4.37 6.14 -13.81
C THR A 14 -4.51 5.85 -15.31
N ILE A 15 -4.77 4.62 -15.68
CA ILE A 15 -4.95 4.19 -17.09
C ILE A 15 -6.09 4.97 -17.76
N ARG A 16 -7.09 5.35 -16.99
CA ARG A 16 -8.21 6.20 -17.36
C ARG A 16 -8.73 6.92 -16.12
N PRO A 17 -9.50 8.02 -16.25
CA PRO A 17 -10.17 8.63 -15.12
C PRO A 17 -10.98 7.58 -14.35
N HIS A 18 -10.77 7.48 -13.05
CA HIS A 18 -11.46 6.52 -12.19
C HIS A 18 -12.49 7.25 -11.33
N LYS A 19 -13.76 7.09 -11.70
CA LYS A 19 -14.88 7.73 -10.98
C LYS A 19 -15.12 7.00 -9.66
N LEU A 20 -15.00 7.74 -8.58
CA LEU A 20 -15.38 7.35 -7.23
C LEU A 20 -16.73 8.00 -6.87
N SER A 21 -17.30 7.64 -5.72
CA SER A 21 -18.57 8.25 -5.27
C SER A 21 -18.47 9.75 -5.01
N VAL A 22 -17.32 10.22 -4.54
CA VAL A 22 -17.10 11.60 -4.10
C VAL A 22 -16.09 12.37 -4.93
N THR A 23 -15.34 11.72 -5.82
CA THR A 23 -14.29 12.34 -6.64
C THR A 23 -13.97 11.52 -7.87
N THR A 24 -13.21 12.10 -8.80
CA THR A 24 -12.64 11.37 -9.95
C THR A 24 -11.12 11.44 -9.88
N MET A 25 -10.47 10.30 -9.81
CA MET A 25 -9.01 10.19 -9.78
C MET A 25 -8.45 10.12 -11.19
N GLN A 26 -7.39 10.89 -11.44
CA GLN A 26 -6.55 10.80 -12.65
C GLN A 26 -5.12 10.38 -12.31
N THR A 27 -4.76 10.47 -11.03
CA THR A 27 -3.45 10.11 -10.50
C THR A 27 -3.65 9.42 -9.15
N GLN A 28 -2.82 8.42 -8.87
CA GLN A 28 -2.72 7.78 -7.56
C GLN A 28 -1.36 8.12 -6.96
N THR A 29 -1.34 8.82 -5.83
CA THR A 29 -0.11 9.08 -5.09
C THR A 29 0.16 7.92 -4.13
N LEU A 30 1.31 7.28 -4.28
CA LEU A 30 1.82 6.25 -3.39
C LEU A 30 2.78 6.87 -2.38
N VAL A 31 2.74 6.38 -1.15
CA VAL A 31 3.73 6.71 -0.12
C VAL A 31 4.66 5.52 0.05
N LEU A 32 5.85 5.59 -0.51
CA LEU A 32 6.86 4.54 -0.37
C LEU A 32 7.73 4.83 0.85
N VAL A 33 7.96 3.78 1.64
CA VAL A 33 8.85 3.81 2.81
C VAL A 33 10.02 2.89 2.57
N LYS A 34 11.22 3.45 2.56
CA LYS A 34 12.48 2.72 2.44
C LYS A 34 13.19 2.73 3.79
N VAL A 35 13.43 1.57 4.35
CA VAL A 35 14.19 1.40 5.58
C VAL A 35 15.49 0.66 5.28
N THR A 36 16.63 1.24 5.71
CA THR A 36 17.94 0.60 5.55
C THR A 36 18.48 0.25 6.94
N THR A 37 18.96 -0.97 7.09
CA THR A 37 19.61 -1.46 8.31
C THR A 37 21.10 -1.12 8.31
N LYS A 38 21.79 -1.23 9.48
CA LYS A 38 23.23 -0.98 9.58
C LYS A 38 24.08 -1.99 8.81
N ASP A 39 23.57 -3.22 8.65
CA ASP A 39 24.18 -4.29 7.85
C ASP A 39 23.82 -4.19 6.35
N GLY A 40 23.14 -3.13 5.92
CA GLY A 40 22.92 -2.80 4.52
C GLY A 40 21.66 -3.40 3.90
N ILE A 41 20.85 -4.15 4.65
CA ILE A 41 19.57 -4.69 4.12
C ILE A 41 18.59 -3.53 3.92
N VAL A 42 17.97 -3.49 2.75
CA VAL A 42 16.93 -2.50 2.40
C VAL A 42 15.58 -3.17 2.35
N GLY A 43 14.64 -2.65 3.13
CA GLY A 43 13.23 -3.05 3.06
C GLY A 43 12.35 -1.93 2.53
N TRP A 44 11.33 -2.34 1.78
CA TRP A 44 10.36 -1.45 1.18
C TRP A 44 8.95 -1.72 1.72
N GLY A 45 8.23 -0.65 1.95
CA GLY A 45 6.81 -0.68 2.27
C GLY A 45 6.05 0.41 1.54
N GLU A 46 4.75 0.26 1.46
CA GLU A 46 3.87 1.17 0.75
C GLU A 46 2.62 1.47 1.57
N ALA A 47 2.17 2.71 1.49
CA ALA A 47 0.81 3.11 1.84
C ALA A 47 0.15 3.79 0.65
N THR A 48 -1.10 3.42 0.39
CA THR A 48 -1.89 3.96 -0.71
C THR A 48 -3.23 4.42 -0.18
N THR A 49 -3.46 5.73 -0.20
CA THR A 49 -4.76 6.34 0.11
C THR A 49 -5.54 6.56 -1.19
N ILE A 50 -6.82 6.20 -1.22
CA ILE A 50 -7.64 6.36 -2.41
C ILE A 50 -8.26 7.76 -2.41
N GLY A 51 -7.96 8.57 -3.44
CA GLY A 51 -8.55 9.91 -3.58
C GLY A 51 -8.17 10.89 -2.47
N GLY A 52 -6.97 10.77 -1.89
CA GLY A 52 -6.52 11.61 -0.78
C GLY A 52 -7.40 11.45 0.46
N LEU A 53 -7.94 12.54 1.00
CA LEU A 53 -8.82 12.55 2.18
C LEU A 53 -10.27 12.15 1.89
N ASN A 54 -10.64 11.81 0.64
CA ASN A 54 -12.04 11.52 0.31
C ASN A 54 -12.53 10.17 0.86
N TYR A 55 -11.63 9.23 1.14
CA TYR A 55 -11.98 7.87 1.61
C TYR A 55 -11.33 7.46 2.92
N GLY A 56 -10.55 8.33 3.53
CA GLY A 56 -9.86 8.02 4.78
C GLY A 56 -9.42 9.25 5.55
N GLU A 57 -8.90 9.01 6.74
CA GLU A 57 -8.44 10.04 7.66
C GLU A 57 -7.02 10.54 7.35
N GLU A 58 -6.31 9.86 6.45
CA GLU A 58 -4.92 10.15 6.12
C GLU A 58 -4.80 10.45 4.61
N SER A 59 -4.06 11.51 4.27
CA SER A 59 -3.61 11.79 2.89
C SER A 59 -2.17 11.35 2.70
N PRO A 60 -1.68 11.20 1.45
CA PRO A 60 -0.27 10.89 1.19
C PRO A 60 0.69 11.85 1.91
N GLU A 61 0.36 13.14 1.92
CA GLU A 61 1.17 14.18 2.56
C GLU A 61 1.16 14.03 4.08
N SER A 62 -0.01 13.77 4.68
CA SER A 62 -0.11 13.56 6.14
C SER A 62 0.60 12.29 6.58
N VAL A 63 0.51 11.21 5.79
CA VAL A 63 1.26 9.96 6.02
C VAL A 63 2.76 10.24 6.01
N LYS A 64 3.26 10.94 4.97
CA LYS A 64 4.68 11.32 4.87
C LYS A 64 5.11 12.19 6.06
N ALA A 65 4.36 13.25 6.36
CA ALA A 65 4.68 14.16 7.45
C ALA A 65 4.75 13.44 8.80
N ASN A 66 3.78 12.57 9.08
CA ASN A 66 3.75 11.80 10.31
C ASN A 66 4.90 10.79 10.39
N ILE A 67 5.24 10.12 9.27
CA ILE A 67 6.38 9.22 9.23
C ILE A 67 7.67 9.96 9.54
N GLU A 68 7.94 11.07 8.86
CA GLU A 68 9.19 11.83 9.04
C GLU A 68 9.30 12.45 10.45
N THR A 69 8.20 12.94 11.00
CA THR A 69 8.21 13.68 12.27
C THR A 69 8.20 12.74 13.49
N TYR A 70 7.42 11.66 13.45
CA TYR A 70 7.15 10.85 14.64
C TYR A 70 7.69 9.42 14.54
N PHE A 71 7.48 8.74 13.42
CA PHE A 71 7.86 7.32 13.29
C PHE A 71 9.35 7.13 13.05
N LYS A 72 9.95 7.96 12.21
CA LYS A 72 11.38 7.87 11.86
C LYS A 72 12.28 8.05 13.07
N PRO A 73 12.16 9.10 13.90
CA PRO A 73 12.98 9.24 15.11
C PRO A 73 12.80 8.06 16.07
N LEU A 74 11.54 7.61 16.25
CA LEU A 74 11.24 6.48 17.11
C LEU A 74 11.89 5.19 16.58
N LEU A 75 11.74 4.88 15.28
CA LEU A 75 12.31 3.68 14.69
C LEU A 75 13.85 3.67 14.79
N LEU A 76 14.49 4.80 14.52
CA LEU A 76 15.94 4.91 14.56
C LEU A 76 16.52 4.86 15.98
N SER A 77 15.70 5.13 17.02
CA SER A 77 16.11 5.00 18.42
C SER A 77 16.10 3.55 18.93
N ILE A 78 15.46 2.62 18.21
CA ILE A 78 15.35 1.22 18.62
C ILE A 78 16.70 0.50 18.45
N GLN A 79 17.24 0.03 19.55
CA GLN A 79 18.55 -0.62 19.59
C GLN A 79 18.52 -2.07 19.08
N ASP A 80 17.48 -2.82 19.44
CA ASP A 80 17.25 -4.20 18.98
C ASP A 80 16.21 -4.22 17.86
N SER A 81 16.69 -4.28 16.62
CA SER A 81 15.86 -4.30 15.42
C SER A 81 15.64 -5.70 14.84
N LEU A 82 16.11 -6.74 15.53
CA LEU A 82 15.95 -8.12 15.05
C LEU A 82 14.53 -8.64 15.27
N ASN A 83 13.85 -8.16 16.30
CA ASN A 83 12.48 -8.56 16.60
C ASN A 83 11.47 -7.53 16.01
N VAL A 84 10.99 -7.82 14.80
CA VAL A 84 10.00 -6.98 14.10
C VAL A 84 8.71 -6.85 14.91
N ALA A 85 8.21 -7.94 15.51
CA ALA A 85 6.97 -7.91 16.30
C ALA A 85 7.09 -6.98 17.52
N GLN A 86 8.22 -7.00 18.22
CA GLN A 86 8.48 -6.10 19.35
C GLN A 86 8.59 -4.64 18.88
N THR A 87 9.29 -4.38 17.77
CA THR A 87 9.39 -3.05 17.15
C THR A 87 8.01 -2.50 16.83
N LEU A 88 7.15 -3.31 16.20
CA LEU A 88 5.78 -2.90 15.88
C LEU A 88 4.92 -2.66 17.11
N LYS A 89 5.12 -3.44 18.18
CA LYS A 89 4.44 -3.22 19.48
C LYS A 89 4.83 -1.87 20.09
N LEU A 90 6.11 -1.51 20.05
CA LEU A 90 6.60 -0.21 20.52
C LEU A 90 5.99 0.95 19.71
N ILE A 91 5.99 0.84 18.39
CA ILE A 91 5.39 1.83 17.50
C ILE A 91 3.89 2.01 17.79
N ARG A 92 3.14 0.91 17.94
CA ARG A 92 1.71 0.98 18.25
C ARG A 92 1.41 1.60 19.61
N LYS A 93 2.27 1.37 20.59
CA LYS A 93 2.14 1.95 21.94
C LYS A 93 2.45 3.46 21.96
N ALA A 94 3.44 3.88 21.17
CA ALA A 94 3.92 5.26 21.18
C ALA A 94 3.05 6.22 20.35
N ILE A 95 2.41 5.72 19.28
CA ILE A 95 1.68 6.56 18.31
C ILE A 95 0.29 5.98 18.07
N ASN A 96 -0.75 6.79 18.33
CA ASN A 96 -2.13 6.42 18.07
C ASN A 96 -2.50 6.62 16.58
N GLY A 97 -3.56 5.93 16.11
CA GLY A 97 -4.05 6.08 14.73
C GLY A 97 -2.98 5.78 13.68
N ASN A 98 -2.92 6.60 12.64
CA ASN A 98 -1.91 6.56 11.57
C ASN A 98 -1.76 5.15 10.96
N ARG A 99 -2.88 4.56 10.52
CA ARG A 99 -2.93 3.15 10.10
C ARG A 99 -2.19 2.93 8.80
N PHE A 100 -2.28 3.87 7.85
CA PHE A 100 -1.56 3.80 6.58
C PHE A 100 -0.05 3.91 6.79
N ALA A 101 0.40 4.88 7.59
CA ALA A 101 1.81 5.00 7.96
C ALA A 101 2.34 3.72 8.64
N LYS A 102 1.58 3.16 9.59
CA LYS A 102 1.94 1.91 10.27
C LYS A 102 2.00 0.72 9.32
N CYS A 103 1.08 0.63 8.37
CA CYS A 103 1.07 -0.42 7.35
C CYS A 103 2.33 -0.37 6.49
N ALA A 104 2.70 0.80 5.97
CA ALA A 104 3.91 0.98 5.17
C ALA A 104 5.17 0.61 5.96
N ILE A 105 5.28 1.07 7.21
CA ILE A 105 6.42 0.74 8.08
C ILE A 105 6.47 -0.76 8.35
N GLN A 106 5.33 -1.37 8.74
CA GLN A 106 5.26 -2.80 9.00
C GLN A 106 5.69 -3.63 7.80
N THR A 107 5.23 -3.27 6.60
CA THR A 107 5.60 -3.96 5.36
C THR A 107 7.10 -3.85 5.10
N ALA A 108 7.69 -2.65 5.27
CA ALA A 108 9.13 -2.46 5.11
C ALA A 108 9.96 -3.31 6.12
N LEU A 109 9.50 -3.40 7.36
CA LEU A 109 10.20 -4.20 8.39
C LEU A 109 10.08 -5.71 8.13
N LEU A 110 8.93 -6.18 7.65
CA LEU A 110 8.74 -7.58 7.26
C LEU A 110 9.56 -7.92 6.00
N ASP A 111 9.70 -6.99 5.06
CA ASP A 111 10.56 -7.14 3.89
C ASP A 111 12.05 -7.25 4.30
N ILE A 112 12.51 -6.46 5.27
CA ILE A 112 13.85 -6.63 5.87
C ILE A 112 14.00 -8.00 6.49
N GLN A 113 13.00 -8.45 7.26
CA GLN A 113 13.06 -9.76 7.94
C GLN A 113 13.13 -10.90 6.94
N SER A 114 12.30 -10.86 5.88
CA SER A 114 12.30 -11.89 4.84
C SER A 114 13.66 -11.97 4.12
N LYS A 115 14.22 -10.82 3.74
CA LYS A 115 15.56 -10.75 3.11
C LYS A 115 16.67 -11.23 4.03
N ARG A 116 16.60 -10.93 5.32
CA ARG A 116 17.58 -11.39 6.32
C ARG A 116 17.57 -12.91 6.49
N LEU A 117 16.41 -13.51 6.43
CA LEU A 117 16.23 -14.95 6.56
C LEU A 117 16.37 -15.71 5.24
N ASP A 118 16.55 -14.98 4.13
CA ASP A 118 16.55 -15.53 2.75
C ASP A 118 15.30 -16.35 2.45
N LEU A 119 14.15 -15.86 2.91
CA LEU A 119 12.84 -16.50 2.73
C LEU A 119 11.87 -15.54 2.02
N PRO A 120 10.97 -16.06 1.17
CA PRO A 120 9.86 -15.27 0.65
C PRO A 120 9.00 -14.71 1.79
N LEU A 121 8.44 -13.51 1.62
CA LEU A 121 7.58 -12.90 2.63
C LEU A 121 6.37 -13.77 2.98
N SER A 122 5.84 -14.54 2.01
CA SER A 122 4.77 -15.51 2.26
C SER A 122 5.11 -16.52 3.34
N GLU A 123 6.36 -16.99 3.41
CA GLU A 123 6.81 -17.96 4.42
C GLU A 123 6.85 -17.32 5.82
N ILE A 124 7.25 -16.05 5.90
CA ILE A 124 7.21 -15.27 7.16
C ILE A 124 5.76 -15.08 7.65
N LEU A 125 4.80 -15.05 6.74
CA LEU A 125 3.38 -14.84 7.04
C LEU A 125 2.58 -16.15 7.22
N GLY A 126 3.25 -17.30 7.27
CA GLY A 126 2.62 -18.59 7.53
C GLY A 126 2.55 -19.54 6.35
N GLY A 127 3.23 -19.22 5.25
CA GLY A 127 3.37 -20.07 4.08
C GLY A 127 2.48 -19.66 2.89
N ARG A 128 2.93 -20.03 1.70
CA ARG A 128 2.23 -19.72 0.44
C ARG A 128 1.05 -20.65 0.23
N LEU A 129 -0.15 -20.09 0.18
CA LEU A 129 -1.39 -20.85 -0.04
C LEU A 129 -1.78 -20.96 -1.52
N ARG A 130 -1.33 -20.04 -2.39
CA ARG A 130 -1.71 -19.97 -3.80
C ARG A 130 -0.58 -19.40 -4.63
N ASP A 131 -0.46 -19.88 -5.87
CA ASP A 131 0.50 -19.38 -6.86
C ASP A 131 -0.06 -18.24 -7.69
N ARG A 132 -1.39 -18.18 -7.80
CA ARG A 132 -2.10 -17.17 -8.60
C ARG A 132 -3.36 -16.73 -7.88
N LEU A 133 -3.61 -15.42 -7.95
CA LEU A 133 -4.86 -14.81 -7.49
C LEU A 133 -5.52 -14.14 -8.69
N PRO A 134 -6.78 -14.51 -9.04
CA PRO A 134 -7.53 -13.78 -10.04
C PRO A 134 -7.82 -12.38 -9.50
N VAL A 135 -7.56 -11.37 -10.32
CA VAL A 135 -7.81 -9.97 -9.99
C VAL A 135 -9.03 -9.51 -10.75
N LEU A 136 -10.01 -8.96 -10.02
CA LEU A 136 -11.18 -8.37 -10.65
C LEU A 136 -10.83 -7.02 -11.30
N TRP A 137 -11.57 -6.69 -12.35
CA TRP A 137 -11.53 -5.37 -12.98
C TRP A 137 -12.77 -4.57 -12.62
N THR A 138 -12.60 -3.31 -12.24
CA THR A 138 -13.71 -2.44 -11.86
C THR A 138 -14.23 -1.68 -13.08
N LEU A 139 -15.49 -1.91 -13.42
CA LEU A 139 -16.23 -1.14 -14.41
C LEU A 139 -16.90 0.03 -13.68
N ALA A 140 -16.55 1.25 -14.05
CA ALA A 140 -16.93 2.45 -13.31
C ALA A 140 -16.96 3.72 -14.19
N SER A 141 -17.28 3.59 -15.48
CA SER A 141 -17.42 4.73 -16.37
C SER A 141 -18.68 5.54 -16.06
N GLY A 142 -19.70 4.89 -15.52
CA GLY A 142 -21.05 5.44 -15.37
C GLY A 142 -21.87 5.44 -16.66
N ASP A 143 -21.41 4.69 -17.67
CA ASP A 143 -22.00 4.52 -18.98
C ASP A 143 -22.01 3.03 -19.31
N THR A 144 -23.19 2.43 -19.47
CA THR A 144 -23.37 0.99 -19.64
C THR A 144 -22.67 0.46 -20.90
N GLU A 145 -22.75 1.18 -22.01
CA GLU A 145 -22.14 0.72 -23.27
C GLU A 145 -20.62 0.73 -23.20
N LYS A 146 -20.03 1.76 -22.55
CA LYS A 146 -18.60 1.84 -22.34
C LYS A 146 -18.11 0.73 -21.38
N ASP A 147 -18.86 0.45 -20.32
CA ASP A 147 -18.53 -0.61 -19.37
C ASP A 147 -18.59 -1.99 -20.03
N ILE A 148 -19.58 -2.24 -20.92
CA ILE A 148 -19.67 -3.48 -21.71
C ILE A 148 -18.47 -3.60 -22.66
N ALA A 149 -18.18 -2.57 -23.41
CA ALA A 149 -17.04 -2.57 -24.35
C ALA A 149 -15.70 -2.78 -23.61
N GLU A 150 -15.53 -2.16 -22.44
CA GLU A 150 -14.35 -2.33 -21.60
C GLU A 150 -14.24 -3.78 -21.09
N ALA A 151 -15.34 -4.37 -20.63
CA ALA A 151 -15.38 -5.76 -20.17
C ALA A 151 -14.99 -6.73 -21.30
N GLN A 152 -15.59 -6.58 -22.49
CA GLN A 152 -15.26 -7.39 -23.65
C GLN A 152 -13.78 -7.31 -24.00
N LYS A 153 -13.23 -6.08 -24.04
CA LYS A 153 -11.80 -5.86 -24.29
C LYS A 153 -10.90 -6.57 -23.26
N MET A 154 -11.26 -6.55 -21.97
CA MET A 154 -10.47 -7.24 -20.94
C MET A 154 -10.50 -8.76 -21.11
N ILE A 155 -11.64 -9.32 -21.53
CA ILE A 155 -11.79 -10.76 -21.83
C ILE A 155 -10.97 -11.13 -23.05
N GLU A 156 -11.09 -10.40 -24.15
CA GLU A 156 -10.34 -10.63 -25.39
C GLU A 156 -8.82 -10.61 -25.18
N LEU A 157 -8.35 -9.64 -24.37
CA LEU A 157 -6.94 -9.53 -23.98
C LEU A 157 -6.50 -10.59 -22.97
N LYS A 158 -7.41 -11.44 -22.48
CA LYS A 158 -7.16 -12.44 -21.42
C LYS A 158 -6.56 -11.84 -20.14
N ARG A 159 -6.89 -10.57 -19.85
CA ARG A 159 -6.37 -9.86 -18.67
C ARG A 159 -7.24 -10.08 -17.46
N HIS A 160 -8.55 -10.01 -17.64
CA HIS A 160 -9.54 -10.14 -16.56
C HIS A 160 -10.78 -10.89 -17.05
N ASN A 161 -11.35 -11.72 -16.17
CA ASN A 161 -12.59 -12.46 -16.40
C ASN A 161 -13.60 -12.31 -15.25
N THR A 162 -13.24 -11.48 -14.27
CA THR A 162 -14.08 -11.17 -13.12
C THR A 162 -14.20 -9.66 -13.02
N PHE A 163 -15.43 -9.16 -12.89
CA PHE A 163 -15.72 -7.73 -12.94
C PHE A 163 -16.48 -7.28 -11.70
N LYS A 164 -16.16 -6.05 -11.25
CA LYS A 164 -16.93 -5.33 -10.25
C LYS A 164 -17.72 -4.23 -10.94
N LEU A 165 -19.05 -4.30 -10.82
CA LEU A 165 -19.94 -3.24 -11.28
C LEU A 165 -20.23 -2.26 -10.16
N LYS A 166 -20.27 -0.97 -10.48
CA LYS A 166 -20.78 0.07 -9.60
C LYS A 166 -22.22 0.38 -10.01
N ILE A 167 -23.15 0.11 -9.11
CA ILE A 167 -24.59 0.33 -9.30
C ILE A 167 -25.12 1.40 -8.35
N GLY A 168 -26.35 1.89 -8.57
CA GLY A 168 -27.04 2.77 -7.63
C GLY A 168 -27.21 4.22 -8.06
N SER A 169 -26.65 4.64 -9.19
CA SER A 169 -26.91 5.96 -9.78
C SER A 169 -28.09 5.95 -10.76
N ASN A 170 -28.48 4.77 -11.24
CA ASN A 170 -29.63 4.59 -12.12
C ASN A 170 -30.11 3.14 -11.90
N PRO A 171 -31.10 2.87 -11.04
CA PRO A 171 -31.60 1.52 -10.76
C PRO A 171 -32.36 0.92 -11.93
#